data_3c2b50cf768314b673effc8e0bdd2f4c
#
_entry.id   3c2b50cf768314b673effc8e0bdd2f4c
#
_cell.length_a   1.000
_cell.length_b   1.000
_cell.length_c   1.000
_cell.angle_alpha   90.00
_cell.angle_beta   90.00
_cell.angle_gamma   90.00
#
_symmetry.space_group_name_H-M   'P 1'
#
loop_
_entity.id
_entity.type
_entity.pdbx_description
1 polymer ?
#
loop_
_entity_poly.entity_id
_entity_poly.type
_entity_poly.pdbx_seq_one_letter_code
_entity_poly.pdbx_strand_id
1 'polypeptide(L)'
;MIQQFNKINNPPDEALLVWDGECKFCRYWVTRLKKITGHTINYAPFQKAAVQFPEVPEREFREAVKLIDPLGNVYSGAAAILKTLDYKKSCSLVYSFYKKNNFFRKTSDFIYEKISNNRPFAYKATVALWGKNPFSPKPYWLIYIVVFIVAIKWLKKNND
;
A
#
# COMPACT_ATOMS: atom_id res chain seq x y z
N MET A 1 -14.08 -9.42 -12.11
CA MET A 1 -13.15 -10.54 -11.84
C MET A 1 -11.79 -10.08 -12.36
N ILE A 2 -10.87 -9.69 -11.45
CA ILE A 2 -9.52 -9.24 -11.84
C ILE A 2 -8.76 -10.49 -12.26
N GLN A 3 -8.40 -10.57 -13.54
CA GLN A 3 -7.59 -11.64 -14.08
C GLN A 3 -6.21 -11.55 -13.40
N GLN A 4 -5.88 -12.49 -12.52
CA GLN A 4 -4.58 -12.51 -11.85
C GLN A 4 -3.52 -13.00 -12.83
N PHE A 5 -2.74 -12.07 -13.36
CA PHE A 5 -1.47 -12.43 -14.01
C PHE A 5 -0.49 -12.87 -12.92
N ASN A 6 -0.28 -14.18 -12.84
CA ASN A 6 0.54 -14.75 -11.76
C ASN A 6 2.01 -14.87 -12.14
N LYS A 7 2.36 -14.77 -13.42
CA LYS A 7 3.74 -14.96 -13.89
C LYS A 7 4.01 -14.19 -15.19
N ILE A 8 5.24 -13.70 -15.34
CA ILE A 8 5.75 -13.07 -16.56
C ILE A 8 7.01 -13.81 -17.06
N ASN A 9 7.29 -13.70 -18.37
CA ASN A 9 8.37 -14.42 -19.02
C ASN A 9 9.74 -13.74 -18.86
N ASN A 10 9.76 -12.40 -18.84
CA ASN A 10 10.98 -11.59 -18.68
C ASN A 10 10.95 -10.83 -17.35
N PRO A 11 11.29 -11.49 -16.23
CA PRO A 11 11.32 -10.86 -14.93
C PRO A 11 12.46 -9.83 -14.82
N PRO A 12 12.33 -8.82 -13.95
CA PRO A 12 13.42 -7.92 -13.63
C PRO A 12 14.50 -8.64 -12.81
N ASP A 13 15.75 -8.20 -12.91
CA ASP A 13 16.88 -8.74 -12.13
C ASP A 13 16.66 -8.60 -10.61
N GLU A 14 16.03 -7.52 -10.20
CA GLU A 14 15.65 -7.25 -8.82
C GLU A 14 14.13 -7.06 -8.70
N ALA A 15 13.58 -7.36 -7.53
CA ALA A 15 12.15 -7.16 -7.29
C ALA A 15 11.74 -5.71 -7.59
N LEU A 16 10.66 -5.53 -8.35
CA LEU A 16 10.18 -4.24 -8.83
C LEU A 16 8.74 -4.00 -8.38
N LEU A 17 8.52 -2.93 -7.60
CA LEU A 17 7.18 -2.44 -7.30
C LEU A 17 6.74 -1.42 -8.35
N VAL A 18 5.72 -1.80 -9.13
CA VAL A 18 5.10 -0.96 -10.17
C VAL A 18 3.84 -0.32 -9.60
N TRP A 19 3.75 1.01 -9.69
CA TRP A 19 2.71 1.81 -9.06
C TRP A 19 2.23 2.96 -9.95
N ASP A 20 1.07 3.56 -9.62
CA ASP A 20 0.51 4.68 -10.37
C ASP A 20 1.21 6.00 -9.99
N GLY A 21 2.09 6.47 -10.87
CA GLY A 21 2.90 7.69 -10.70
C GLY A 21 2.08 8.99 -10.64
N GLU A 22 0.86 9.02 -11.16
CA GLU A 22 -0.03 10.20 -11.15
C GLU A 22 -0.88 10.27 -9.89
N CYS A 23 -1.05 9.16 -9.18
CA CYS A 23 -1.85 9.04 -7.98
C CYS A 23 -1.14 9.66 -6.76
N LYS A 24 -1.67 10.73 -6.19
CA LYS A 24 -1.11 11.39 -4.99
C LYS A 24 -1.06 10.46 -3.78
N PHE A 25 -2.08 9.62 -3.57
CA PHE A 25 -2.12 8.62 -2.51
C PHE A 25 -1.01 7.58 -2.69
N CYS A 26 -0.87 7.04 -3.91
CA CYS A 26 0.16 6.04 -4.22
C CYS A 26 1.57 6.61 -4.02
N ARG A 27 1.81 7.84 -4.50
CA ARG A 27 3.11 8.54 -4.32
C ARG A 27 3.47 8.70 -2.84
N TYR A 28 2.51 9.09 -2.01
CA TYR A 28 2.71 9.24 -0.56
C TYR A 28 3.17 7.92 0.06
N TRP A 29 2.42 6.84 -0.17
CA TRP A 29 2.70 5.55 0.46
C TRP A 29 3.92 4.84 -0.12
N VAL A 30 4.17 4.95 -1.44
CA VAL A 30 5.39 4.42 -2.07
C VAL A 30 6.64 5.14 -1.53
N THR A 31 6.58 6.45 -1.31
CA THR A 31 7.70 7.17 -0.68
C THR A 31 7.99 6.63 0.72
N ARG A 32 6.97 6.27 1.50
CA ARG A 32 7.16 5.64 2.81
C ARG A 32 7.71 4.22 2.69
N LEU A 33 7.20 3.42 1.75
CA LEU A 33 7.72 2.07 1.51
C LEU A 33 9.19 2.10 1.13
N LYS A 34 9.61 3.01 0.24
CA LYS A 34 11.03 3.22 -0.10
C LYS A 34 11.90 3.49 1.12
N LYS A 35 11.41 4.32 2.05
CA LYS A 35 12.13 4.59 3.30
C LYS A 35 12.25 3.34 4.18
N ILE A 36 11.23 2.48 4.19
CA ILE A 36 11.20 1.25 5.00
C ILE A 36 12.11 0.18 4.40
N THR A 37 12.02 -0.06 3.10
CA THR A 37 12.74 -1.15 2.41
C THR A 37 14.16 -0.77 1.99
N GLY A 38 14.46 0.55 1.89
CA GLY A 38 15.76 1.01 1.39
C GLY A 38 15.96 0.61 -0.07
N HIS A 39 17.12 0.04 -0.35
CA HIS A 39 17.53 -0.41 -1.70
C HIS A 39 17.28 -1.91 -1.96
N THR A 40 16.46 -2.58 -1.13
CA THR A 40 16.23 -4.03 -1.29
C THR A 40 15.30 -4.38 -2.45
N ILE A 41 14.58 -3.41 -2.99
CA ILE A 41 13.72 -3.55 -4.17
C ILE A 41 13.73 -2.26 -4.98
N ASN A 42 13.40 -2.37 -6.26
CA ASN A 42 13.20 -1.24 -7.16
C ASN A 42 11.75 -0.75 -7.19
N TYR A 43 11.56 0.50 -7.61
CA TYR A 43 10.26 1.15 -7.67
C TYR A 43 10.13 1.95 -8.97
N ALA A 44 9.12 1.67 -9.78
CA ALA A 44 8.86 2.42 -11.00
C ALA A 44 7.37 2.78 -11.14
N PRO A 45 7.05 3.98 -11.64
CA PRO A 45 5.69 4.28 -12.05
C PRO A 45 5.32 3.43 -13.27
N PHE A 46 4.06 2.95 -13.32
CA PHE A 46 3.64 2.09 -14.43
C PHE A 46 3.72 2.81 -15.78
N GLN A 47 3.56 4.13 -15.81
CA GLN A 47 3.71 4.95 -17.01
C GLN A 47 5.09 4.81 -17.71
N LYS A 48 6.08 4.31 -16.97
CA LYS A 48 7.43 4.01 -17.50
C LYS A 48 7.73 2.52 -17.58
N ALA A 49 7.20 1.74 -16.63
CA ALA A 49 7.54 0.33 -16.49
C ALA A 49 6.65 -0.61 -17.31
N ALA A 50 5.40 -0.23 -17.63
CA ALA A 50 4.43 -1.12 -18.28
C ALA A 50 4.94 -1.66 -19.64
N VAL A 51 5.72 -0.88 -20.38
CA VAL A 51 6.31 -1.28 -21.66
C VAL A 51 7.25 -2.49 -21.55
N GLN A 52 7.82 -2.72 -20.36
CA GLN A 52 8.72 -3.85 -20.08
C GLN A 52 7.95 -5.16 -19.82
N PHE A 53 6.64 -5.07 -19.57
CA PHE A 53 5.78 -6.18 -19.19
C PHE A 53 4.53 -6.25 -20.08
N PRO A 54 4.68 -6.51 -21.39
CA PRO A 54 3.57 -6.49 -22.35
C PRO A 54 2.51 -7.56 -22.07
N GLU A 55 2.85 -8.60 -21.31
CA GLU A 55 1.90 -9.62 -20.87
C GLU A 55 0.88 -9.09 -19.86
N VAL A 56 1.21 -8.02 -19.14
CA VAL A 56 0.31 -7.42 -18.15
C VAL A 56 -0.35 -6.19 -18.77
N PRO A 57 -1.66 -6.21 -19.00
CA PRO A 57 -2.38 -5.05 -19.54
C PRO A 57 -2.18 -3.81 -18.67
N GLU A 58 -1.99 -2.64 -19.28
CA GLU A 58 -1.80 -1.37 -18.57
C GLU A 58 -2.91 -1.08 -17.55
N ARG A 59 -4.14 -1.50 -17.88
CA ARG A 59 -5.28 -1.38 -16.98
C ARG A 59 -5.02 -2.05 -15.61
N GLU A 60 -4.36 -3.20 -15.60
CA GLU A 60 -4.03 -3.93 -14.36
C GLU A 60 -3.08 -3.14 -13.45
N PHE A 61 -2.11 -2.42 -14.03
CA PHE A 61 -1.22 -1.53 -13.27
C PHE A 61 -1.94 -0.28 -12.77
N ARG A 62 -2.92 0.20 -13.51
CA ARG A 62 -3.75 1.36 -13.13
C ARG A 62 -4.70 1.01 -11.97
N GLU A 63 -5.28 -0.18 -12.01
CA GLU A 63 -6.22 -0.66 -10.98
C GLU A 63 -5.53 -0.96 -9.65
N ALA A 64 -4.36 -1.62 -9.69
CA ALA A 64 -3.66 -2.05 -8.48
C ALA A 64 -2.14 -1.99 -8.62
N VAL A 65 -1.46 -1.67 -7.51
CA VAL A 65 -0.01 -1.80 -7.41
C VAL A 65 0.40 -3.25 -7.64
N LYS A 66 1.49 -3.46 -8.38
CA LYS A 66 2.04 -4.80 -8.67
C LYS A 66 3.47 -4.88 -8.15
N LEU A 67 3.81 -5.99 -7.50
CA LEU A 67 5.19 -6.36 -7.23
C LEU A 67 5.56 -7.52 -8.13
N ILE A 68 6.64 -7.38 -8.87
CA ILE A 68 7.20 -8.40 -9.75
C ILE A 68 8.51 -8.84 -9.14
N ASP A 69 8.63 -10.13 -8.83
CA ASP A 69 9.87 -10.67 -8.27
C ASP A 69 10.82 -11.19 -9.37
N PRO A 70 12.12 -11.47 -9.05
CA PRO A 70 13.07 -12.00 -10.01
C PRO A 70 12.72 -13.40 -10.57
N LEU A 71 11.77 -14.11 -9.97
CA LEU A 71 11.27 -15.39 -10.45
C LEU A 71 10.09 -15.22 -11.41
N GLY A 72 9.69 -13.98 -11.71
CA GLY A 72 8.58 -13.64 -12.58
C GLY A 72 7.21 -13.71 -11.92
N ASN A 73 7.13 -13.96 -10.60
CA ASN A 73 5.85 -13.94 -9.92
C ASN A 73 5.30 -12.52 -9.78
N VAL A 74 4.01 -12.35 -10.09
CA VAL A 74 3.33 -11.06 -9.99
C VAL A 74 2.36 -11.08 -8.80
N TYR A 75 2.64 -10.23 -7.83
CA TYR A 75 1.76 -9.97 -6.69
C TYR A 75 0.94 -8.71 -6.94
N SER A 76 -0.32 -8.69 -6.53
CA SER A 76 -1.23 -7.55 -6.77
C SER A 76 -1.84 -7.03 -5.49
N GLY A 77 -2.10 -5.73 -5.42
CA GLY A 77 -2.85 -5.10 -4.36
C GLY A 77 -2.25 -5.26 -2.96
N ALA A 78 -3.03 -5.75 -1.99
CA ALA A 78 -2.56 -5.98 -0.63
C ALA A 78 -1.39 -6.96 -0.59
N ALA A 79 -1.45 -8.05 -1.37
CA ALA A 79 -0.36 -9.01 -1.48
C ALA A 79 0.95 -8.36 -1.94
N ALA A 80 0.90 -7.45 -2.92
CA ALA A 80 2.07 -6.72 -3.41
C ALA A 80 2.71 -5.86 -2.30
N ILE A 81 1.90 -5.11 -1.56
CA ILE A 81 2.38 -4.25 -0.46
C ILE A 81 3.00 -5.09 0.66
N LEU A 82 2.31 -6.14 1.10
CA LEU A 82 2.78 -6.99 2.19
C LEU A 82 4.02 -7.79 1.78
N LYS A 83 4.09 -8.26 0.53
CA LYS A 83 5.29 -8.92 -0.01
C LYS A 83 6.45 -7.94 -0.16
N THR A 84 6.20 -6.68 -0.49
CA THR A 84 7.24 -5.62 -0.50
C THR A 84 7.87 -5.46 0.88
N LEU A 85 7.08 -5.48 1.95
CA LEU A 85 7.59 -5.41 3.32
C LEU A 85 8.40 -6.66 3.71
N ASP A 86 8.10 -7.82 3.13
CA ASP A 86 8.80 -9.08 3.37
C ASP A 86 10.30 -9.02 2.98
N TYR A 87 10.66 -8.17 2.01
CA TYR A 87 12.07 -7.93 1.63
C TYR A 87 12.88 -7.24 2.76
N LYS A 88 12.21 -6.67 3.75
CA LYS A 88 12.87 -6.18 4.97
C LYS A 88 12.81 -7.25 6.05
N LYS A 89 13.95 -7.75 6.50
CA LYS A 89 14.07 -8.82 7.52
C LYS A 89 13.19 -8.59 8.77
N SER A 90 13.07 -7.34 9.23
CA SER A 90 12.23 -6.99 10.40
C SER A 90 10.71 -7.10 10.18
N CYS A 91 10.25 -7.26 8.94
CA CYS A 91 8.83 -7.31 8.57
C CYS A 91 8.44 -8.63 7.87
N SER A 92 9.36 -9.60 7.75
CA SER A 92 9.19 -10.82 6.96
C SER A 92 8.03 -11.74 7.42
N LEU A 93 7.57 -11.60 8.64
CA LEU A 93 6.47 -12.42 9.18
C LEU A 93 5.09 -11.99 8.67
N VAL A 94 4.94 -10.73 8.23
CA VAL A 94 3.62 -10.16 7.88
C VAL A 94 3.04 -10.83 6.63
N TYR A 95 3.86 -11.01 5.59
CA TYR A 95 3.41 -11.70 4.38
C TYR A 95 3.16 -13.20 4.61
N SER A 96 3.97 -13.86 5.43
CA SER A 96 3.72 -15.25 5.82
C SER A 96 2.39 -15.40 6.57
N PHE A 97 2.06 -14.45 7.45
CA PHE A 97 0.78 -14.42 8.14
C PHE A 97 -0.39 -14.19 7.17
N TYR A 98 -0.24 -13.25 6.21
CA TYR A 98 -1.22 -13.02 5.15
C TYR A 98 -1.50 -14.30 4.34
N LYS A 99 -0.47 -15.07 4.00
CA LYS A 99 -0.63 -16.34 3.28
C LYS A 99 -1.36 -17.41 4.09
N LYS A 100 -1.05 -17.53 5.38
CA LYS A 100 -1.55 -18.61 6.25
C LYS A 100 -2.92 -18.31 6.84
N ASN A 101 -3.25 -17.03 7.10
CA ASN A 101 -4.50 -16.65 7.77
C ASN A 101 -5.51 -16.11 6.75
N ASN A 102 -6.55 -16.90 6.47
CA ASN A 102 -7.59 -16.55 5.50
C ASN A 102 -8.41 -15.30 5.91
N PHE A 103 -8.66 -15.11 7.19
CA PHE A 103 -9.38 -13.93 7.69
C PHE A 103 -8.54 -12.66 7.46
N PHE A 104 -7.27 -12.69 7.85
CA PHE A 104 -6.35 -11.56 7.64
C PHE A 104 -6.20 -11.23 6.16
N ARG A 105 -6.08 -12.25 5.30
CA ARG A 105 -6.02 -12.08 3.85
C ARG A 105 -7.25 -11.38 3.30
N LYS A 106 -8.45 -11.93 3.55
CA LYS A 106 -9.71 -11.35 3.07
C LYS A 106 -9.92 -9.92 3.56
N THR A 107 -9.59 -9.65 4.83
CA THR A 107 -9.70 -8.30 5.41
C THR A 107 -8.72 -7.33 4.76
N SER A 108 -7.47 -7.74 4.55
CA SER A 108 -6.45 -6.91 3.90
C SER A 108 -6.83 -6.59 2.45
N ASP A 109 -7.31 -7.59 1.70
CA ASP A 109 -7.73 -7.42 0.31
C ASP A 109 -8.97 -6.50 0.23
N PHE A 110 -9.95 -6.68 1.10
CA PHE A 110 -11.13 -5.81 1.19
C PHE A 110 -10.75 -4.35 1.49
N ILE A 111 -9.89 -4.12 2.49
CA ILE A 111 -9.43 -2.78 2.85
C ILE A 111 -8.67 -2.15 1.66
N TYR A 112 -7.79 -2.91 1.02
CA TYR A 112 -7.05 -2.44 -0.15
C TYR A 112 -8.00 -2.03 -1.27
N GLU A 113 -9.00 -2.85 -1.60
CA GLU A 113 -10.00 -2.58 -2.64
C GLU A 113 -10.78 -1.29 -2.34
N LYS A 114 -11.27 -1.12 -1.11
CA LYS A 114 -11.98 0.11 -0.70
C LYS A 114 -11.11 1.36 -0.85
N ILE A 115 -9.85 1.28 -0.47
CA ILE A 115 -8.88 2.37 -0.62
C ILE A 115 -8.59 2.62 -2.10
N SER A 116 -8.34 1.58 -2.89
CA SER A 116 -8.00 1.67 -4.31
C SER A 116 -9.13 2.28 -5.13
N ASN A 117 -10.37 1.95 -4.81
CA ASN A 117 -11.56 2.49 -5.48
C ASN A 117 -11.86 3.96 -5.09
N ASN A 118 -11.25 4.46 -4.00
CA ASN A 118 -11.48 5.85 -3.56
C ASN A 118 -10.17 6.54 -3.12
N ARG A 119 -9.15 6.48 -3.96
CA ARG A 119 -7.81 7.06 -3.71
C ARG A 119 -7.81 8.54 -3.34
N PRO A 120 -8.66 9.42 -3.95
CA PRO A 120 -8.72 10.83 -3.55
C PRO A 120 -9.16 11.03 -2.10
N PHE A 121 -10.18 10.30 -1.65
CA PHE A 121 -10.61 10.33 -0.25
C PHE A 121 -9.55 9.72 0.68
N ALA A 122 -8.98 8.58 0.30
CA ALA A 122 -7.90 7.93 1.05
C ALA A 122 -6.68 8.85 1.22
N TYR A 123 -6.36 9.68 0.20
CA TYR A 123 -5.30 10.68 0.32
C TYR A 123 -5.65 11.78 1.33
N LYS A 124 -6.89 12.31 1.29
CA LYS A 124 -7.35 13.32 2.27
C LYS A 124 -7.27 12.78 3.70
N ALA A 125 -7.78 11.56 3.92
CA ALA A 125 -7.69 10.87 5.21
C ALA A 125 -6.24 10.64 5.66
N THR A 126 -5.36 10.21 4.75
CA THR A 126 -3.92 10.06 5.04
C THR A 126 -3.30 11.36 5.49
N VAL A 127 -3.56 12.46 4.80
CA VAL A 127 -3.03 13.78 5.14
C VAL A 127 -3.57 14.27 6.50
N ALA A 128 -4.84 14.04 6.78
CA ALA A 128 -5.44 14.41 8.06
C ALA A 128 -4.82 13.61 9.23
N LEU A 129 -4.57 12.32 9.04
CA LEU A 129 -4.08 11.43 10.12
C LEU A 129 -2.55 11.49 10.31
N TRP A 130 -1.78 11.67 9.24
CA TRP A 130 -0.31 11.61 9.27
C TRP A 130 0.40 12.85 8.72
N GLY A 131 -0.35 13.83 8.21
CA GLY A 131 0.21 15.05 7.61
C GLY A 131 0.63 14.87 6.15
N LYS A 132 0.98 16.00 5.52
CA LYS A 132 1.35 16.04 4.09
C LYS A 132 2.72 15.45 3.78
N ASN A 133 3.62 15.40 4.76
CA ASN A 133 5.01 14.99 4.54
C ASN A 133 5.18 13.47 4.74
N PRO A 134 5.41 12.67 3.68
CA PRO A 134 5.59 11.23 3.80
C PRO A 134 6.91 10.84 4.49
N PHE A 135 7.91 11.72 4.50
CA PHE A 135 9.21 11.44 5.14
C PHE A 135 9.17 11.60 6.66
N SER A 136 8.28 12.46 7.17
CA SER A 136 8.12 12.74 8.59
C SER A 136 6.63 12.72 8.96
N PRO A 137 6.00 11.54 9.01
CA PRO A 137 4.60 11.43 9.39
C PRO A 137 4.43 11.79 10.86
N LYS A 138 3.48 12.68 11.13
CA LYS A 138 3.10 13.07 12.50
C LYS A 138 1.80 12.35 12.86
N PRO A 139 1.70 11.70 14.02
CA PRO A 139 0.50 10.95 14.40
C PRO A 139 -0.62 11.90 14.87
N TYR A 140 -1.15 12.73 13.99
CA TYR A 140 -2.24 13.68 14.33
C TYR A 140 -3.49 12.97 14.85
N TRP A 141 -3.69 11.71 14.51
CA TRP A 141 -4.78 10.90 15.04
C TRP A 141 -4.77 10.80 16.58
N LEU A 142 -3.59 10.89 17.22
CA LEU A 142 -3.50 10.96 18.69
C LEU A 142 -4.17 12.22 19.23
N ILE A 143 -4.02 13.35 18.55
CA ILE A 143 -4.67 14.63 18.93
C ILE A 143 -6.18 14.46 18.84
N TYR A 144 -6.69 13.83 17.78
CA TYR A 144 -8.12 13.61 17.62
C TYR A 144 -8.70 12.70 18.72
N ILE A 145 -7.96 11.67 19.14
CA ILE A 145 -8.36 10.82 20.27
C ILE A 145 -8.44 11.64 21.57
N VAL A 146 -7.42 12.46 21.86
CA VAL A 146 -7.40 13.30 23.06
C VAL A 146 -8.57 14.28 23.06
N VAL A 147 -8.80 14.99 21.95
CA VAL A 147 -9.93 15.91 21.80
C VAL A 147 -11.27 15.20 22.01
N PHE A 148 -11.43 14.00 21.43
CA PHE A 148 -12.64 13.18 21.57
C PHE A 148 -12.89 12.78 23.03
N ILE A 149 -11.85 12.32 23.75
CA ILE A 149 -11.95 11.95 25.16
C ILE A 149 -12.34 13.16 26.01
N VAL A 150 -11.71 14.32 25.76
CA VAL A 150 -12.03 15.58 26.48
C VAL A 150 -13.47 16.00 26.21
N ALA A 151 -13.93 15.94 24.97
CA ALA A 151 -15.31 16.27 24.60
C ALA A 151 -16.33 15.38 25.31
N ILE A 152 -16.08 14.06 25.36
CA ILE A 152 -16.96 13.12 26.08
C ILE A 152 -17.02 13.44 27.56
N LYS A 153 -15.88 13.71 28.21
CA LYS A 153 -15.82 14.06 29.61
C LYS A 153 -16.58 15.36 29.90
N TRP A 154 -16.44 16.34 29.02
CA TRP A 154 -17.14 17.62 29.14
C TRP A 154 -18.66 17.47 29.01
N LEU A 155 -19.13 16.69 28.00
CA LEU A 155 -20.56 16.40 27.79
C LEU A 155 -21.15 15.66 29.00
N LYS A 156 -20.42 14.68 29.57
CA LYS A 156 -20.88 13.95 30.75
C LYS A 156 -21.01 14.85 31.97
N LYS A 157 -20.04 15.75 32.18
CA LYS A 157 -20.07 16.72 33.31
C LYS A 157 -21.23 17.73 33.22
N ASN A 158 -21.70 18.05 32.02
CA ASN A 158 -22.79 19.02 31.83
C ASN A 158 -24.19 18.38 31.81
N ASN A 159 -24.29 17.03 31.86
CA ASN A 159 -25.53 16.29 31.91
C ASN A 159 -25.83 15.68 33.31
N ASP A 160 -24.89 15.83 34.26
CA ASP A 160 -25.03 15.55 35.68
C ASP A 160 -25.24 16.86 36.44
#